data_f7c2b3a7799fe40e1798fac55e5e3c83
#
_entry.id   f7c2b3a7799fe40e1798fac55e5e3c83
#
_cell.length_a   1.000
_cell.length_b   1.000
_cell.length_c   1.000
_cell.angle_alpha   90.00
_cell.angle_beta   90.00
_cell.angle_gamma   90.00
#
_symmetry.space_group_name_H-M   'P 1'
#
loop_
_entity.id
_entity.type
_entity.pdbx_description
1 polymer ?
#
loop_
_entity_poly.entity_id
_entity_poly.type
_entity_poly.pdbx_seq_one_letter_code
_entity_poly.pdbx_strand_id
1 'polypeptide(L)'
;MKSYKLVAWGQEGQYADSPKPIPGPADVLIRVKAVGLCRSDLDMMDSKPGSDPYASAIDANYILGHETSGVVEDLGSSVTDLFKGESVVVHHMRHCGFCNFCEAGVEQHCEYFKRGAIGMTRGCGFDGGLAEYLVVPRTELVSIGHEDPVLYAPLTDAGVTAYASCKDIFRNARPGQYVLVIGIGGLGSYAVQFLRLLTSARIIAADNSNERLTLAKELGADEAILSNASSKAEIDRITLNRGVDSVVDFVGSDATLQLAVSVVRPQGFVSVPGMQGGSVRLGWNLMATSAKFSLSLGSTRQDLREVCQLAKEGKLRIEVDRFSFDEIPRAYQMLRDGKLKGRAVIVMD
;
A
#
# COMPACT_ATOMS: atom_id res chain seq x y z
N MET A 1 22.21 17.14 2.51
CA MET A 1 21.81 15.80 2.95
C MET A 1 21.80 14.85 1.78
N LYS A 2 22.17 13.58 2.01
CA LYS A 2 22.05 12.54 0.97
C LYS A 2 20.57 12.29 0.64
N SER A 3 20.28 12.02 -0.63
CA SER A 3 18.94 11.66 -1.11
C SER A 3 19.01 10.74 -2.34
N TYR A 4 17.90 10.06 -2.64
CA TYR A 4 17.75 9.24 -3.85
C TYR A 4 16.52 9.70 -4.61
N LYS A 5 16.70 10.16 -5.86
CA LYS A 5 15.70 10.93 -6.62
C LYS A 5 15.34 10.28 -7.94
N LEU A 6 14.08 10.39 -8.33
CA LEU A 6 13.66 10.22 -9.73
C LEU A 6 13.89 11.54 -10.45
N VAL A 7 14.92 11.60 -11.30
CA VAL A 7 15.27 12.84 -12.02
C VAL A 7 14.59 12.96 -13.38
N ALA A 8 14.17 11.83 -13.95
CA ALA A 8 13.41 11.75 -15.20
C ALA A 8 12.61 10.44 -15.23
N TRP A 9 11.44 10.47 -15.86
CA TRP A 9 10.64 9.28 -16.13
C TRP A 9 11.38 8.29 -17.04
N GLY A 10 11.21 6.99 -16.78
CA GLY A 10 11.86 5.93 -17.54
C GLY A 10 13.36 5.79 -17.26
N GLN A 11 13.81 6.29 -16.14
CA GLN A 11 15.20 6.17 -15.68
C GLN A 11 15.24 5.66 -14.23
N GLU A 12 16.31 4.93 -13.92
CA GLU A 12 16.61 4.56 -12.53
C GLU A 12 16.80 5.82 -11.69
N GLY A 13 16.41 5.73 -10.42
CA GLY A 13 16.67 6.79 -9.45
C GLY A 13 18.17 7.04 -9.29
N GLN A 14 18.53 8.22 -8.84
CA GLN A 14 19.93 8.65 -8.72
C GLN A 14 20.20 9.22 -7.33
N TYR A 15 21.40 8.94 -6.80
CA TYR A 15 21.90 9.61 -5.62
C TYR A 15 22.13 11.09 -5.90
N ALA A 16 21.76 11.94 -4.96
CA ALA A 16 21.92 13.37 -5.06
C ALA A 16 22.18 14.01 -3.69
N ASP A 17 22.83 15.15 -3.70
CA ASP A 17 22.90 16.04 -2.55
C ASP A 17 21.72 17.02 -2.62
N SER A 18 20.90 17.02 -1.57
CA SER A 18 19.75 17.90 -1.41
C SER A 18 19.93 18.81 -0.19
N PRO A 19 19.37 20.03 -0.16
CA PRO A 19 19.40 20.84 1.04
C PRO A 19 18.60 20.17 2.18
N LYS A 20 19.09 20.28 3.43
CA LYS A 20 18.28 19.85 4.60
C LYS A 20 17.06 20.79 4.69
N PRO A 21 15.82 20.27 4.69
CA PRO A 21 14.64 21.11 4.75
C PRO A 21 14.47 21.73 6.15
N ILE A 22 13.76 22.86 6.19
CA ILE A 22 13.45 23.60 7.42
C ILE A 22 11.93 23.52 7.65
N PRO A 23 11.45 23.11 8.85
CA PRO A 23 10.03 23.02 9.12
C PRO A 23 9.38 24.40 9.22
N GLY A 24 8.24 24.58 8.55
CA GLY A 24 7.35 25.71 8.77
C GLY A 24 6.61 25.59 10.12
N PRO A 25 5.78 26.59 10.49
CA PRO A 25 5.12 26.60 11.81
C PRO A 25 4.28 25.36 12.12
N ALA A 26 3.62 24.75 11.13
CA ALA A 26 2.75 23.58 11.29
C ALA A 26 3.43 22.27 10.85
N ASP A 27 4.70 22.33 10.49
CA ASP A 27 5.44 21.20 9.97
C ASP A 27 6.31 20.53 11.03
N VAL A 28 6.74 19.31 10.73
CA VAL A 28 7.67 18.52 11.52
C VAL A 28 8.83 18.10 10.63
N LEU A 29 10.04 18.33 11.08
CA LEU A 29 11.24 17.76 10.49
C LEU A 29 11.46 16.38 11.08
N ILE A 30 11.54 15.37 10.22
CA ILE A 30 11.79 13.98 10.59
C ILE A 30 13.22 13.64 10.17
N ARG A 31 13.99 13.06 11.07
CA ARG A 31 15.17 12.30 10.72
C ARG A 31 14.68 10.91 10.33
N VAL A 32 14.77 10.60 9.03
CA VAL A 32 14.29 9.33 8.49
C VAL A 32 15.11 8.18 9.06
N LYS A 33 14.46 7.12 9.48
CA LYS A 33 15.09 5.89 9.99
C LYS A 33 14.87 4.70 9.09
N ALA A 34 13.74 4.67 8.39
CA ALA A 34 13.49 3.59 7.45
C ALA A 34 12.53 4.01 6.34
N VAL A 35 12.73 3.40 5.17
CA VAL A 35 11.86 3.57 4.00
C VAL A 35 11.65 2.23 3.34
N GLY A 36 10.39 1.78 3.27
CA GLY A 36 10.02 0.61 2.49
C GLY A 36 10.07 0.90 0.99
N LEU A 37 10.39 -0.12 0.19
CA LEU A 37 10.40 -0.04 -1.27
C LEU A 37 9.18 -0.75 -1.86
N CYS A 38 8.49 -0.07 -2.76
CA CYS A 38 7.27 -0.55 -3.39
C CYS A 38 7.45 -0.83 -4.88
N ARG A 39 6.58 -1.67 -5.44
CA ARG A 39 6.53 -1.90 -6.87
C ARG A 39 6.20 -0.63 -7.66
N SER A 40 5.39 0.27 -7.11
CA SER A 40 5.09 1.56 -7.73
C SER A 40 6.31 2.45 -7.94
N ASP A 41 7.36 2.33 -7.12
CA ASP A 41 8.63 3.02 -7.38
C ASP A 41 9.25 2.52 -8.70
N LEU A 42 9.21 1.20 -8.94
CA LEU A 42 9.70 0.59 -10.18
C LEU A 42 8.83 1.01 -11.36
N ASP A 43 7.51 1.00 -11.19
CA ASP A 43 6.59 1.42 -12.26
C ASP A 43 6.87 2.87 -12.67
N MET A 44 7.16 3.77 -11.71
CA MET A 44 7.59 5.14 -12.00
C MET A 44 8.94 5.22 -12.71
N MET A 45 9.93 4.41 -12.32
CA MET A 45 11.23 4.34 -12.97
C MET A 45 11.17 3.74 -14.39
N ASP A 46 10.23 2.83 -14.63
CA ASP A 46 10.07 2.14 -15.91
C ASP A 46 9.14 2.89 -16.89
N SER A 47 8.33 3.84 -16.38
CA SER A 47 7.34 4.56 -17.19
C SER A 47 7.96 5.53 -18.18
N LYS A 48 7.47 5.51 -19.43
CA LYS A 48 7.85 6.50 -20.42
C LYS A 48 7.07 7.80 -20.19
N PRO A 49 7.68 8.97 -20.46
CA PRO A 49 6.97 10.24 -20.37
C PRO A 49 5.62 10.21 -21.11
N GLY A 50 4.54 10.53 -20.42
CA GLY A 50 3.19 10.59 -20.99
C GLY A 50 2.52 9.24 -21.27
N SER A 51 3.11 8.10 -20.89
CA SER A 51 2.59 6.77 -21.22
C SER A 51 1.69 6.15 -20.16
N ASP A 52 1.68 6.68 -18.97
CA ASP A 52 0.86 6.19 -17.86
C ASP A 52 0.27 7.35 -17.05
N PRO A 53 -0.68 7.07 -16.16
CA PRO A 53 -1.35 8.10 -15.38
C PRO A 53 -0.41 8.90 -14.47
N TYR A 54 0.69 8.32 -13.96
CA TYR A 54 1.65 9.02 -13.13
C TYR A 54 2.51 9.98 -13.97
N ALA A 55 3.19 9.46 -15.01
CA ALA A 55 4.08 10.24 -15.87
C ALA A 55 3.37 11.35 -16.64
N SER A 56 2.06 11.26 -16.84
CA SER A 56 1.26 12.31 -17.48
C SER A 56 0.79 13.40 -16.51
N ALA A 57 0.75 13.10 -15.20
CA ALA A 57 0.16 13.98 -14.18
C ALA A 57 1.21 14.68 -13.30
N ILE A 58 2.42 14.15 -13.22
CA ILE A 58 3.44 14.54 -12.24
C ILE A 58 4.77 14.80 -12.97
N ASP A 59 5.42 15.90 -12.65
CA ASP A 59 6.79 16.16 -13.10
C ASP A 59 7.77 15.28 -12.31
N ALA A 60 8.77 14.71 -12.99
CA ALA A 60 9.92 14.08 -12.34
C ALA A 60 10.75 15.14 -11.58
N ASN A 61 11.78 14.72 -10.86
CA ASN A 61 12.67 15.52 -10.02
C ASN A 61 12.18 15.69 -8.58
N TYR A 62 11.81 14.58 -7.95
CA TYR A 62 11.49 14.50 -6.53
C TYR A 62 12.22 13.31 -5.87
N ILE A 63 12.34 13.36 -4.55
CA ILE A 63 12.91 12.27 -3.74
C ILE A 63 11.90 11.12 -3.70
N LEU A 64 12.34 9.91 -4.03
CA LEU A 64 11.53 8.69 -3.97
C LEU A 64 11.26 8.24 -2.52
N GLY A 65 10.45 7.19 -2.37
CA GLY A 65 10.16 6.52 -1.10
C GLY A 65 8.91 7.04 -0.41
N HIS A 66 7.83 6.29 -0.56
CA HIS A 66 6.52 6.62 0.03
C HIS A 66 6.18 5.80 1.28
N GLU A 67 7.05 4.87 1.69
CA GLU A 67 6.88 4.07 2.92
C GLU A 67 7.83 4.54 4.02
N THR A 68 7.56 5.71 4.60
CA THR A 68 8.52 6.42 5.44
C THR A 68 8.19 6.36 6.93
N SER A 69 9.21 6.06 7.73
CA SER A 69 9.19 6.17 9.18
C SER A 69 10.48 6.81 9.71
N GLY A 70 10.44 7.36 10.89
CA GLY A 70 11.62 8.00 11.47
C GLY A 70 11.37 8.54 12.86
N VAL A 71 12.21 9.47 13.26
CA VAL A 71 12.08 10.16 14.55
C VAL A 71 11.97 11.66 14.36
N VAL A 72 11.22 12.31 15.22
CA VAL A 72 11.07 13.77 15.23
C VAL A 72 12.41 14.41 15.53
N GLU A 73 12.96 15.17 14.58
CA GLU A 73 14.21 15.92 14.69
C GLU A 73 13.94 17.35 15.17
N ASP A 74 12.94 18.01 14.55
CA ASP A 74 12.56 19.38 14.93
C ASP A 74 11.07 19.62 14.67
N LEU A 75 10.51 20.63 15.36
CA LEU A 75 9.09 20.94 15.38
C LEU A 75 8.85 22.38 14.99
N GLY A 76 7.87 22.62 14.13
CA GLY A 76 7.33 23.94 13.90
C GLY A 76 6.64 24.49 15.14
N SER A 77 6.61 25.82 15.28
CA SER A 77 6.15 26.52 16.49
C SER A 77 4.69 26.25 16.88
N SER A 78 3.86 25.77 15.95
CA SER A 78 2.45 25.45 16.20
C SER A 78 2.22 23.96 16.51
N VAL A 79 3.27 23.12 16.49
CA VAL A 79 3.17 21.69 16.80
C VAL A 79 3.39 21.49 18.29
N THR A 80 2.38 21.07 19.02
CA THR A 80 2.41 20.97 20.49
C THR A 80 2.14 19.55 21.03
N ASP A 81 1.84 18.60 20.15
CA ASP A 81 1.40 17.23 20.48
C ASP A 81 2.41 16.15 20.07
N LEU A 82 3.63 16.56 19.71
CA LEU A 82 4.80 15.70 19.49
C LEU A 82 6.01 16.24 20.21
N PHE A 83 7.03 15.41 20.43
CA PHE A 83 8.30 15.82 21.03
C PHE A 83 9.50 15.29 20.24
N LYS A 84 10.64 15.99 20.36
CA LYS A 84 11.90 15.57 19.69
C LYS A 84 12.33 14.18 20.17
N GLY A 85 12.71 13.32 19.23
CA GLY A 85 13.09 11.92 19.50
C GLY A 85 11.93 10.93 19.49
N GLU A 86 10.70 11.39 19.35
CA GLU A 86 9.52 10.51 19.23
C GLU A 86 9.50 9.78 17.87
N SER A 87 9.23 8.47 17.88
CA SER A 87 9.07 7.69 16.66
C SER A 87 7.74 7.99 15.99
N VAL A 88 7.79 8.21 14.68
CA VAL A 88 6.64 8.56 13.85
C VAL A 88 6.66 7.82 12.51
N VAL A 89 5.48 7.63 11.94
CA VAL A 89 5.28 7.16 10.58
C VAL A 89 4.56 8.21 9.76
N VAL A 90 4.86 8.24 8.46
CA VAL A 90 4.29 9.22 7.53
C VAL A 90 3.13 8.61 6.78
N HIS A 91 1.95 9.21 6.87
CA HIS A 91 0.84 8.92 5.96
C HIS A 91 1.17 9.53 4.60
N HIS A 92 1.43 8.71 3.60
CA HIS A 92 1.96 9.18 2.32
C HIS A 92 0.97 9.98 1.47
N MET A 93 -0.36 9.81 1.72
CA MET A 93 -1.39 10.54 0.97
C MET A 93 -1.44 12.01 1.40
N ARG A 94 -1.11 12.90 0.47
CA ARG A 94 -1.19 14.35 0.70
C ARG A 94 -2.64 14.82 0.76
N HIS A 95 -2.93 15.73 1.67
CA HIS A 95 -4.27 16.26 1.86
C HIS A 95 -4.27 17.71 2.33
N CYS A 96 -5.30 18.48 1.98
CA CYS A 96 -5.43 19.89 2.36
C CYS A 96 -6.03 20.09 3.77
N GLY A 97 -6.81 19.15 4.26
CA GLY A 97 -7.47 19.21 5.57
C GLY A 97 -8.82 19.93 5.62
N PHE A 98 -9.26 20.59 4.53
CA PHE A 98 -10.44 21.46 4.52
C PHE A 98 -11.41 21.30 3.33
N CYS A 99 -11.12 20.43 2.34
CA CYS A 99 -12.10 20.10 1.31
C CYS A 99 -13.10 19.06 1.82
N ASN A 100 -14.23 18.91 1.10
CA ASN A 100 -15.31 18.01 1.51
C ASN A 100 -14.81 16.57 1.82
N PHE A 101 -13.88 16.03 1.03
CA PHE A 101 -13.33 14.71 1.27
C PHE A 101 -12.46 14.66 2.53
N CYS A 102 -11.63 15.69 2.76
CA CYS A 102 -10.82 15.77 3.97
C CYS A 102 -11.69 15.90 5.23
N GLU A 103 -12.71 16.75 5.21
CA GLU A 103 -13.65 16.92 6.32
C GLU A 103 -14.47 15.65 6.58
N ALA A 104 -14.78 14.89 5.54
CA ALA A 104 -15.45 13.59 5.66
C ALA A 104 -14.53 12.46 6.13
N GLY A 105 -13.21 12.71 6.34
CA GLY A 105 -12.25 11.69 6.78
C GLY A 105 -11.89 10.66 5.70
N VAL A 106 -11.96 11.06 4.44
CA VAL A 106 -11.55 10.27 3.27
C VAL A 106 -10.53 11.05 2.44
N GLU A 107 -9.51 11.52 3.13
CA GLU A 107 -8.48 12.43 2.65
C GLU A 107 -7.64 11.90 1.48
N GLN A 108 -7.60 10.59 1.24
CA GLN A 108 -6.98 10.00 0.04
C GLN A 108 -7.65 10.46 -1.26
N HIS A 109 -8.85 11.03 -1.18
CA HIS A 109 -9.58 11.62 -2.30
C HIS A 109 -9.51 13.14 -2.32
N CYS A 110 -8.54 13.75 -1.63
CA CYS A 110 -8.39 15.20 -1.53
C CYS A 110 -8.41 15.89 -2.90
N GLU A 111 -9.29 16.87 -3.08
CA GLU A 111 -9.50 17.57 -4.37
C GLU A 111 -8.27 18.36 -4.81
N TYR A 112 -7.48 18.88 -3.86
CA TYR A 112 -6.32 19.74 -4.13
C TYR A 112 -5.07 18.97 -4.56
N PHE A 113 -4.93 17.71 -4.16
CA PHE A 113 -3.77 16.87 -4.45
C PHE A 113 -4.07 15.73 -5.41
N LYS A 114 -5.21 15.77 -6.07
CA LYS A 114 -5.60 14.81 -7.09
C LYS A 114 -5.29 15.34 -8.48
N ARG A 115 -4.62 14.54 -9.30
CA ARG A 115 -4.41 14.77 -10.72
C ARG A 115 -5.00 13.60 -11.48
N GLY A 116 -6.06 13.85 -12.29
CA GLY A 116 -6.77 12.76 -12.95
C GLY A 116 -7.34 11.75 -11.96
N ALA A 117 -7.09 10.47 -12.18
CA ALA A 117 -7.53 9.37 -11.29
C ALA A 117 -6.58 9.10 -10.12
N ILE A 118 -5.36 9.67 -10.12
CA ILE A 118 -4.30 9.35 -9.17
C ILE A 118 -4.04 10.54 -8.26
N GLY A 119 -3.94 10.29 -6.96
CA GLY A 119 -3.53 11.26 -5.96
C GLY A 119 -2.01 11.45 -5.97
N MET A 120 -1.55 12.69 -5.80
CA MET A 120 -0.14 12.97 -5.57
C MET A 120 0.23 12.63 -4.13
N THR A 121 1.31 11.88 -3.96
CA THR A 121 1.73 11.38 -2.66
C THR A 121 3.18 11.74 -2.35
N ARG A 122 3.61 11.56 -1.11
CA ARG A 122 5.02 11.59 -0.74
C ARG A 122 5.75 10.48 -1.49
N GLY A 123 6.91 10.77 -2.07
CA GLY A 123 7.66 9.82 -2.91
C GLY A 123 7.05 9.57 -4.29
N CYS A 124 5.93 10.25 -4.62
CA CYS A 124 5.30 10.23 -5.93
C CYS A 124 4.71 11.61 -6.22
N GLY A 125 5.52 12.48 -6.85
CA GLY A 125 5.17 13.88 -7.15
C GLY A 125 5.50 14.90 -6.06
N PHE A 126 5.77 14.45 -4.84
CA PHE A 126 6.35 15.24 -3.76
C PHE A 126 7.53 14.49 -3.17
N ASP A 127 8.48 15.21 -2.57
CA ASP A 127 9.62 14.59 -1.90
C ASP A 127 9.17 13.55 -0.88
N GLY A 128 9.76 12.36 -1.00
CA GLY A 128 9.56 11.20 -0.13
C GLY A 128 10.71 11.00 0.85
N GLY A 129 10.77 9.78 1.40
CA GLY A 129 11.65 9.45 2.51
C GLY A 129 13.03 8.91 2.15
N LEU A 130 13.35 8.64 0.87
CA LEU A 130 14.72 8.17 0.52
C LEU A 130 15.73 9.33 0.60
N ALA A 131 15.83 9.93 1.80
CA ALA A 131 16.75 10.98 2.19
C ALA A 131 16.97 10.94 3.72
N GLU A 132 18.05 11.57 4.19
CA GLU A 132 18.34 11.65 5.63
C GLU A 132 17.26 12.37 6.44
N TYR A 133 16.60 13.37 5.83
CA TYR A 133 15.55 14.17 6.46
C TYR A 133 14.38 14.40 5.52
N LEU A 134 13.19 14.47 6.12
CA LEU A 134 11.94 14.81 5.43
C LEU A 134 11.16 15.82 6.28
N VAL A 135 10.60 16.86 5.65
CA VAL A 135 9.66 17.76 6.29
C VAL A 135 8.23 17.46 5.83
N VAL A 136 7.31 17.33 6.77
CA VAL A 136 5.90 17.07 6.47
C VAL A 136 4.99 17.88 7.42
N PRO A 137 3.78 18.24 6.99
CA PRO A 137 2.77 18.76 7.90
C PRO A 137 2.51 17.80 9.06
N ARG A 138 2.28 18.34 10.27
CA ARG A 138 1.90 17.53 11.43
C ARG A 138 0.71 16.60 11.14
N THR A 139 -0.19 17.03 10.28
CA THR A 139 -1.39 16.26 9.91
C THR A 139 -1.08 14.97 9.11
N GLU A 140 0.08 14.84 8.52
CA GLU A 140 0.51 13.62 7.81
C GLU A 140 1.20 12.61 8.73
N LEU A 141 1.34 12.88 10.03
CA LEU A 141 2.07 12.01 10.96
C LEU A 141 1.15 11.21 11.89
N VAL A 142 1.57 9.98 12.14
CA VAL A 142 1.06 9.14 13.21
C VAL A 142 2.21 8.81 14.16
N SER A 143 2.03 9.14 15.45
CA SER A 143 2.98 8.74 16.49
C SER A 143 2.92 7.24 16.74
N ILE A 144 4.07 6.62 16.85
CA ILE A 144 4.23 5.23 17.29
C ILE A 144 4.99 5.14 18.63
N GLY A 145 5.21 6.29 19.27
CA GLY A 145 5.84 6.39 20.59
C GLY A 145 7.33 6.04 20.56
N HIS A 146 7.70 4.89 21.11
CA HIS A 146 9.07 4.41 21.17
C HIS A 146 9.29 3.11 20.36
N GLU A 147 8.32 2.73 19.52
CA GLU A 147 8.44 1.55 18.66
C GLU A 147 9.61 1.71 17.65
N ASP A 148 10.14 0.58 17.16
CA ASP A 148 11.21 0.58 16.15
C ASP A 148 10.68 1.05 14.79
N PRO A 149 11.07 2.23 14.28
CA PRO A 149 10.58 2.74 13.01
C PRO A 149 10.78 1.78 11.83
N VAL A 150 11.82 0.93 11.86
CA VAL A 150 12.16 0.01 10.78
C VAL A 150 11.03 -0.98 10.50
N LEU A 151 10.37 -1.48 11.55
CA LEU A 151 9.25 -2.41 11.40
C LEU A 151 7.96 -1.72 10.96
N TYR A 152 7.85 -0.42 11.19
CA TYR A 152 6.63 0.34 10.86
C TYR A 152 6.66 0.98 9.47
N ALA A 153 7.82 1.09 8.83
CA ALA A 153 7.92 1.66 7.47
C ALA A 153 7.00 0.95 6.46
N PRO A 154 6.97 -0.40 6.35
CA PRO A 154 6.08 -1.09 5.41
C PRO A 154 4.59 -0.88 5.68
N LEU A 155 4.24 -0.49 6.91
CA LEU A 155 2.84 -0.29 7.28
C LEU A 155 2.25 0.99 6.70
N THR A 156 3.09 1.95 6.28
CA THR A 156 2.66 3.27 5.79
C THR A 156 2.14 3.25 4.35
N ASP A 157 2.38 2.18 3.59
CA ASP A 157 1.75 1.90 2.31
C ASP A 157 1.25 0.45 2.25
N ALA A 158 2.16 -0.55 2.22
CA ALA A 158 1.75 -1.94 2.02
C ALA A 158 0.73 -2.41 3.08
N GLY A 159 0.95 -2.10 4.36
CA GLY A 159 0.02 -2.43 5.44
C GLY A 159 -1.29 -1.66 5.33
N VAL A 160 -1.21 -0.34 5.27
CA VAL A 160 -2.41 0.50 5.35
C VAL A 160 -3.25 0.44 4.08
N THR A 161 -2.66 0.29 2.89
CA THR A 161 -3.40 0.12 1.63
C THR A 161 -4.13 -1.22 1.60
N ALA A 162 -3.50 -2.30 2.09
CA ALA A 162 -4.17 -3.58 2.25
C ALA A 162 -5.35 -3.51 3.24
N TYR A 163 -5.16 -2.81 4.36
CA TYR A 163 -6.22 -2.58 5.36
C TYR A 163 -7.41 -1.82 4.76
N ALA A 164 -7.16 -0.68 4.14
CA ALA A 164 -8.17 0.17 3.54
C ALA A 164 -8.96 -0.56 2.44
N SER A 165 -8.28 -1.36 1.60
CA SER A 165 -8.89 -2.15 0.53
C SER A 165 -9.84 -3.25 1.04
N CYS A 166 -9.66 -3.70 2.29
CA CYS A 166 -10.49 -4.70 2.94
C CYS A 166 -11.58 -4.10 3.84
N LYS A 167 -11.63 -2.78 4.03
CA LYS A 167 -12.46 -2.13 5.06
C LYS A 167 -13.96 -2.40 4.89
N ASP A 168 -14.47 -2.40 3.67
CA ASP A 168 -15.88 -2.74 3.42
C ASP A 168 -16.17 -4.22 3.69
N ILE A 169 -15.17 -5.08 3.55
CA ILE A 169 -15.28 -6.50 3.87
C ILE A 169 -15.36 -6.68 5.39
N PHE A 170 -14.50 -5.99 6.17
CA PHE A 170 -14.54 -6.08 7.65
C PHE A 170 -15.92 -5.74 8.21
N ARG A 171 -16.58 -4.73 7.64
CA ARG A 171 -17.90 -4.28 8.08
C ARG A 171 -19.02 -5.27 7.75
N ASN A 172 -18.88 -6.02 6.66
CA ASN A 172 -19.97 -6.79 6.07
C ASN A 172 -19.77 -8.31 6.14
N ALA A 173 -18.55 -8.81 6.38
CA ALA A 173 -18.25 -10.23 6.44
C ALA A 173 -18.96 -10.94 7.61
N ARG A 174 -19.50 -12.11 7.33
CA ARG A 174 -20.25 -12.95 8.27
C ARG A 174 -19.71 -14.39 8.26
N PRO A 175 -19.93 -15.20 9.31
CA PRO A 175 -19.61 -16.62 9.27
C PRO A 175 -20.25 -17.31 8.05
N GLY A 176 -19.50 -18.21 7.44
CA GLY A 176 -19.94 -18.92 6.23
C GLY A 176 -19.79 -18.18 4.92
N GLN A 177 -19.27 -16.95 4.95
CA GLN A 177 -18.89 -16.20 3.75
C GLN A 177 -17.47 -16.50 3.32
N TYR A 178 -17.19 -16.28 2.03
CA TYR A 178 -15.87 -16.49 1.43
C TYR A 178 -15.29 -15.16 0.92
N VAL A 179 -14.02 -14.93 1.23
CA VAL A 179 -13.24 -13.82 0.70
C VAL A 179 -12.07 -14.38 -0.12
N LEU A 180 -11.97 -13.97 -1.38
CA LEU A 180 -10.84 -14.28 -2.24
C LEU A 180 -9.82 -13.15 -2.20
N VAL A 181 -8.57 -13.47 -1.90
CA VAL A 181 -7.42 -12.55 -1.98
C VAL A 181 -6.56 -13.00 -3.15
N ILE A 182 -6.40 -12.16 -4.16
CA ILE A 182 -5.59 -12.41 -5.35
C ILE A 182 -4.28 -11.63 -5.26
N GLY A 183 -3.15 -12.34 -5.36
CA GLY A 183 -1.81 -11.77 -5.22
C GLY A 183 -1.37 -11.66 -3.76
N ILE A 184 -0.54 -12.62 -3.31
CA ILE A 184 -0.02 -12.72 -1.93
C ILE A 184 1.40 -12.14 -1.87
N GLY A 185 1.55 -10.95 -2.46
CA GLY A 185 2.76 -10.15 -2.37
C GLY A 185 2.80 -9.27 -1.12
N GLY A 186 3.51 -8.14 -1.20
CA GLY A 186 3.69 -7.20 -0.09
C GLY A 186 2.39 -6.69 0.54
N LEU A 187 1.32 -6.49 -0.26
CA LEU A 187 0.01 -6.05 0.23
C LEU A 187 -0.87 -7.25 0.63
N GLY A 188 -0.96 -8.27 -0.24
CA GLY A 188 -1.87 -9.39 -0.02
C GLY A 188 -1.53 -10.21 1.24
N SER A 189 -0.26 -10.29 1.63
CA SER A 189 0.15 -10.92 2.89
C SER A 189 -0.41 -10.20 4.12
N TYR A 190 -0.49 -8.88 4.11
CA TYR A 190 -1.17 -8.10 5.15
C TYR A 190 -2.69 -8.27 5.08
N ALA A 191 -3.27 -8.28 3.88
CA ALA A 191 -4.71 -8.45 3.72
C ALA A 191 -5.21 -9.78 4.30
N VAL A 192 -4.49 -10.89 4.10
CA VAL A 192 -4.82 -12.20 4.72
C VAL A 192 -4.82 -12.07 6.24
N GLN A 193 -3.82 -11.42 6.84
CA GLN A 193 -3.75 -11.23 8.29
C GLN A 193 -4.92 -10.36 8.80
N PHE A 194 -5.21 -9.23 8.16
CA PHE A 194 -6.33 -8.37 8.56
C PHE A 194 -7.68 -9.08 8.44
N LEU A 195 -7.92 -9.80 7.36
CA LEU A 195 -9.13 -10.57 7.18
C LEU A 195 -9.28 -11.64 8.25
N ARG A 196 -8.19 -12.33 8.62
CA ARG A 196 -8.19 -13.33 9.69
C ARG A 196 -8.47 -12.71 11.07
N LEU A 197 -7.89 -11.53 11.35
CA LEU A 197 -8.03 -10.84 12.64
C LEU A 197 -9.41 -10.20 12.81
N LEU A 198 -9.99 -9.66 11.74
CA LEU A 198 -11.14 -8.75 11.82
C LEU A 198 -12.43 -9.34 11.26
N THR A 199 -12.40 -10.58 10.75
CA THR A 199 -13.60 -11.24 10.19
C THR A 199 -13.72 -12.69 10.61
N SER A 200 -14.92 -13.26 10.42
CA SER A 200 -15.20 -14.69 10.54
C SER A 200 -15.37 -15.37 9.18
N ALA A 201 -15.00 -14.71 8.09
CA ALA A 201 -15.09 -15.26 6.75
C ALA A 201 -14.01 -16.33 6.50
N ARG A 202 -14.28 -17.24 5.57
CA ARG A 202 -13.26 -18.16 5.04
C ARG A 202 -12.44 -17.45 3.98
N ILE A 203 -11.12 -17.50 4.12
CA ILE A 203 -10.18 -16.81 3.26
C ILE A 203 -9.60 -17.79 2.24
N ILE A 204 -9.78 -17.49 0.96
CA ILE A 204 -9.15 -18.18 -0.17
C ILE A 204 -8.03 -17.28 -0.69
N ALA A 205 -6.79 -17.75 -0.65
CA ALA A 205 -5.65 -17.04 -1.22
C ALA A 205 -5.32 -17.60 -2.62
N ALA A 206 -5.08 -16.73 -3.59
CA ALA A 206 -4.68 -17.10 -4.94
C ALA A 206 -3.38 -16.38 -5.34
N ASP A 207 -2.35 -17.13 -5.74
CA ASP A 207 -1.08 -16.59 -6.23
C ASP A 207 -0.47 -17.54 -7.27
N ASN A 208 0.47 -17.07 -8.07
CA ASN A 208 1.21 -17.90 -9.04
C ASN A 208 2.46 -18.58 -8.44
N SER A 209 2.81 -18.29 -7.18
CA SER A 209 3.95 -18.84 -6.45
C SER A 209 3.49 -19.76 -5.33
N ASN A 210 3.94 -21.02 -5.35
CA ASN A 210 3.69 -21.97 -4.27
C ASN A 210 4.28 -21.53 -2.92
N GLU A 211 5.40 -20.82 -2.94
CA GLU A 211 6.02 -20.27 -1.74
C GLU A 211 5.07 -19.24 -1.07
N ARG A 212 4.49 -18.33 -1.86
CA ARG A 212 3.52 -17.34 -1.38
C ARG A 212 2.21 -17.99 -0.91
N LEU A 213 1.78 -19.06 -1.55
CA LEU A 213 0.62 -19.83 -1.10
C LEU A 213 0.86 -20.52 0.24
N THR A 214 2.08 -21.04 0.47
CA THR A 214 2.48 -21.56 1.79
C THR A 214 2.45 -20.47 2.84
N LEU A 215 3.02 -19.31 2.54
CA LEU A 215 2.97 -18.14 3.43
C LEU A 215 1.51 -17.72 3.73
N ALA A 216 0.63 -17.71 2.73
CA ALA A 216 -0.77 -17.36 2.93
C ALA A 216 -1.46 -18.28 3.96
N LYS A 217 -1.17 -19.57 3.90
CA LYS A 217 -1.69 -20.56 4.89
C LYS A 217 -1.15 -20.28 6.30
N GLU A 218 0.14 -19.98 6.43
CA GLU A 218 0.75 -19.59 7.70
C GLU A 218 0.14 -18.32 8.29
N LEU A 219 -0.23 -17.36 7.42
CA LEU A 219 -0.85 -16.09 7.80
C LEU A 219 -2.36 -16.20 8.08
N GLY A 220 -2.96 -17.37 7.86
CA GLY A 220 -4.33 -17.67 8.24
C GLY A 220 -5.33 -17.82 7.10
N ALA A 221 -4.89 -18.02 5.84
CA ALA A 221 -5.80 -18.41 4.78
C ALA A 221 -6.34 -19.84 5.00
N ASP A 222 -7.65 -20.02 4.83
CA ASP A 222 -8.30 -21.34 4.95
C ASP A 222 -8.00 -22.21 3.74
N GLU A 223 -7.93 -21.62 2.54
CA GLU A 223 -7.61 -22.27 1.28
C GLU A 223 -6.52 -21.49 0.54
N ALA A 224 -5.70 -22.19 -0.23
CA ALA A 224 -4.67 -21.59 -1.08
C ALA A 224 -4.68 -22.29 -2.43
N ILE A 225 -4.86 -21.54 -3.50
CA ILE A 225 -5.01 -22.06 -4.87
C ILE A 225 -3.99 -21.40 -5.80
N LEU A 226 -3.47 -22.19 -6.75
CA LEU A 226 -2.57 -21.65 -7.77
C LEU A 226 -3.37 -20.79 -8.77
N SER A 227 -2.91 -19.58 -9.01
CA SER A 227 -3.55 -18.64 -9.95
C SER A 227 -3.21 -19.05 -11.40
N ASN A 228 -4.14 -19.77 -12.04
CA ASN A 228 -4.01 -20.31 -13.40
C ASN A 228 -5.40 -20.51 -14.03
N ALA A 229 -5.46 -21.18 -15.17
CA ALA A 229 -6.70 -21.42 -15.90
C ALA A 229 -7.73 -22.27 -15.12
N SER A 230 -7.33 -23.05 -14.11
CA SER A 230 -8.24 -23.86 -13.27
C SER A 230 -8.78 -23.12 -12.04
N SER A 231 -8.30 -21.92 -11.74
CA SER A 231 -8.65 -21.16 -10.51
C SER A 231 -10.16 -21.01 -10.31
N LYS A 232 -10.89 -20.69 -11.38
CA LYS A 232 -12.36 -20.57 -11.29
C LYS A 232 -13.00 -21.90 -10.87
N ALA A 233 -12.62 -23.02 -11.49
CA ALA A 233 -13.18 -24.32 -11.17
C ALA A 233 -12.87 -24.75 -9.71
N GLU A 234 -11.67 -24.39 -9.21
CA GLU A 234 -11.32 -24.66 -7.81
C GLU A 234 -12.14 -23.80 -6.85
N ILE A 235 -12.33 -22.51 -7.15
CA ILE A 235 -13.18 -21.63 -6.34
C ILE A 235 -14.64 -22.11 -6.36
N ASP A 236 -15.15 -22.52 -7.52
CA ASP A 236 -16.50 -23.07 -7.63
C ASP A 236 -16.65 -24.34 -6.77
N ARG A 237 -15.66 -25.24 -6.77
CA ARG A 237 -15.64 -26.43 -5.91
C ARG A 237 -15.62 -26.07 -4.43
N ILE A 238 -14.77 -25.13 -3.99
CA ILE A 238 -14.64 -24.69 -2.59
C ILE A 238 -15.93 -24.04 -2.12
N THR A 239 -16.57 -23.24 -2.97
CA THR A 239 -17.79 -22.49 -2.63
C THR A 239 -19.08 -23.24 -2.99
N LEU A 240 -18.99 -24.50 -3.42
CA LEU A 240 -20.13 -25.30 -3.90
C LEU A 240 -20.94 -24.59 -4.98
N ASN A 241 -20.25 -23.99 -5.95
CA ASN A 241 -20.79 -23.18 -7.05
C ASN A 241 -21.56 -21.90 -6.59
N ARG A 242 -21.46 -21.51 -5.34
CA ARG A 242 -22.11 -20.28 -4.84
C ARG A 242 -21.37 -19.00 -5.27
N GLY A 243 -20.08 -19.10 -5.52
CA GLY A 243 -19.17 -17.98 -5.67
C GLY A 243 -18.75 -17.35 -4.33
N VAL A 244 -17.82 -16.39 -4.40
CA VAL A 244 -17.27 -15.70 -3.22
C VAL A 244 -18.06 -14.42 -2.90
N ASP A 245 -18.14 -14.08 -1.62
CA ASP A 245 -18.84 -12.89 -1.15
C ASP A 245 -18.04 -11.62 -1.45
N SER A 246 -16.72 -11.70 -1.39
CA SER A 246 -15.85 -10.58 -1.70
C SER A 246 -14.55 -11.05 -2.37
N VAL A 247 -13.98 -10.18 -3.20
CA VAL A 247 -12.66 -10.33 -3.81
C VAL A 247 -11.84 -9.09 -3.50
N VAL A 248 -10.55 -9.29 -3.16
CA VAL A 248 -9.55 -8.22 -3.15
C VAL A 248 -8.44 -8.63 -4.11
N ASP A 249 -8.25 -7.86 -5.19
CA ASP A 249 -7.25 -8.15 -6.23
C ASP A 249 -6.09 -7.16 -6.13
N PHE A 250 -4.95 -7.60 -5.57
CA PHE A 250 -3.72 -6.83 -5.44
C PHE A 250 -2.83 -6.88 -6.69
N VAL A 251 -3.30 -7.49 -7.76
CA VAL A 251 -2.59 -7.59 -9.04
C VAL A 251 -3.15 -6.62 -10.07
N GLY A 252 -4.44 -6.72 -10.40
CA GLY A 252 -5.10 -5.84 -11.35
C GLY A 252 -4.67 -6.06 -12.81
N SER A 253 -4.37 -7.31 -13.19
CA SER A 253 -4.13 -7.73 -14.58
C SER A 253 -5.44 -8.16 -15.25
N ASP A 254 -5.46 -8.23 -16.60
CA ASP A 254 -6.65 -8.73 -17.33
C ASP A 254 -7.12 -10.08 -16.78
N ALA A 255 -6.19 -11.00 -16.52
CA ALA A 255 -6.51 -12.34 -16.03
C ALA A 255 -7.11 -12.33 -14.62
N THR A 256 -6.54 -11.54 -13.69
CA THR A 256 -7.02 -11.47 -12.32
C THR A 256 -8.35 -10.71 -12.20
N LEU A 257 -8.52 -9.65 -12.96
CA LEU A 257 -9.81 -8.93 -13.06
C LEU A 257 -10.91 -9.82 -13.63
N GLN A 258 -10.60 -10.60 -14.69
CA GLN A 258 -11.56 -11.56 -15.27
C GLN A 258 -11.91 -12.67 -14.26
N LEU A 259 -10.94 -13.19 -13.52
CA LEU A 259 -11.20 -14.14 -12.44
C LEU A 259 -12.13 -13.52 -11.39
N ALA A 260 -11.80 -12.32 -10.88
CA ALA A 260 -12.56 -11.64 -9.84
C ALA A 260 -14.04 -11.48 -10.21
N VAL A 261 -14.34 -10.98 -11.41
CA VAL A 261 -15.75 -10.79 -11.86
C VAL A 261 -16.46 -12.09 -12.15
N SER A 262 -15.74 -13.16 -12.52
CA SER A 262 -16.32 -14.47 -12.86
C SER A 262 -16.70 -15.32 -11.64
N VAL A 263 -16.13 -15.02 -10.44
CA VAL A 263 -16.32 -15.80 -9.22
C VAL A 263 -17.09 -15.08 -8.12
N VAL A 264 -17.26 -13.75 -8.23
CA VAL A 264 -18.05 -13.00 -7.26
C VAL A 264 -19.54 -13.38 -7.40
N ARG A 265 -20.19 -13.62 -6.25
CA ARG A 265 -21.63 -13.95 -6.23
C ARG A 265 -22.54 -12.71 -6.41
N PRO A 266 -23.83 -12.87 -6.67
CA PRO A 266 -24.78 -11.76 -6.61
C PRO A 266 -24.70 -11.00 -5.28
N GLN A 267 -24.78 -9.66 -5.34
CA GLN A 267 -24.59 -8.74 -4.22
C GLN A 267 -23.18 -8.79 -3.57
N GLY A 268 -22.22 -9.45 -4.19
CA GLY A 268 -20.84 -9.49 -3.71
C GLY A 268 -20.08 -8.18 -4.00
N PHE A 269 -18.82 -8.14 -3.58
CA PHE A 269 -17.97 -6.97 -3.70
C PHE A 269 -16.59 -7.33 -4.26
N VAL A 270 -16.11 -6.56 -5.23
CA VAL A 270 -14.75 -6.66 -5.78
C VAL A 270 -14.02 -5.35 -5.50
N SER A 271 -12.92 -5.42 -4.75
CA SER A 271 -12.00 -4.32 -4.49
C SER A 271 -10.70 -4.57 -5.26
N VAL A 272 -10.24 -3.59 -6.02
CA VAL A 272 -9.03 -3.71 -6.85
C VAL A 272 -8.05 -2.60 -6.51
N PRO A 273 -7.12 -2.81 -5.57
CA PRO A 273 -5.96 -1.94 -5.34
C PRO A 273 -4.81 -2.21 -6.32
N GLY A 274 -4.79 -3.36 -7.01
CA GLY A 274 -3.75 -3.72 -7.96
C GLY A 274 -3.75 -2.84 -9.20
N MET A 275 -2.56 -2.43 -9.66
CA MET A 275 -2.36 -1.43 -10.71
C MET A 275 -1.54 -1.94 -11.91
N GLN A 276 -1.61 -3.23 -12.26
CA GLN A 276 -0.88 -3.76 -13.43
C GLN A 276 -1.46 -3.34 -14.79
N GLY A 277 -2.41 -2.41 -14.82
CA GLY A 277 -2.94 -1.85 -16.07
C GLY A 277 -3.91 -2.75 -16.82
N GLY A 278 -4.45 -3.77 -16.16
CA GLY A 278 -5.46 -4.64 -16.74
C GLY A 278 -6.80 -3.95 -16.96
N SER A 279 -7.61 -4.58 -17.81
CA SER A 279 -8.97 -4.17 -18.13
C SER A 279 -9.93 -5.34 -18.04
N VAL A 280 -11.21 -5.07 -17.71
CA VAL A 280 -12.26 -6.08 -17.69
C VAL A 280 -13.58 -5.49 -18.21
N ARG A 281 -14.32 -6.27 -18.97
CA ARG A 281 -15.66 -5.88 -19.42
C ARG A 281 -16.69 -6.20 -18.34
N LEU A 282 -17.51 -5.21 -17.99
CA LEU A 282 -18.65 -5.36 -17.09
C LEU A 282 -19.94 -5.25 -17.87
N GLY A 283 -20.96 -6.00 -17.50
CA GLY A 283 -22.27 -5.98 -18.14
C GLY A 283 -23.14 -7.16 -17.73
N TRP A 284 -24.37 -7.22 -18.27
CA TRP A 284 -25.27 -8.34 -18.09
C TRP A 284 -24.60 -9.65 -18.55
N ASN A 285 -24.71 -10.70 -17.74
CA ASN A 285 -24.08 -12.02 -17.94
C ASN A 285 -22.54 -12.05 -17.90
N LEU A 286 -21.87 -10.92 -17.63
CA LEU A 286 -20.43 -10.83 -17.47
C LEU A 286 -20.00 -10.74 -16.01
N MET A 287 -20.85 -10.15 -15.17
CA MET A 287 -20.66 -10.06 -13.72
C MET A 287 -21.97 -10.41 -13.02
N ALA A 288 -21.91 -10.94 -11.81
CA ALA A 288 -23.08 -11.31 -11.02
C ALA A 288 -23.97 -10.09 -10.72
N THR A 289 -25.29 -10.29 -10.71
CA THR A 289 -26.27 -9.22 -10.52
C THR A 289 -26.10 -8.52 -9.17
N SER A 290 -26.18 -7.18 -9.18
CA SER A 290 -26.02 -6.34 -7.99
C SER A 290 -24.66 -6.44 -7.30
N ALA A 291 -23.69 -7.14 -7.88
CA ALA A 291 -22.32 -7.10 -7.37
C ALA A 291 -21.69 -5.73 -7.64
N LYS A 292 -20.82 -5.28 -6.73
CA LYS A 292 -20.14 -4.00 -6.81
C LYS A 292 -18.68 -4.21 -7.21
N PHE A 293 -18.16 -3.33 -8.04
CA PHE A 293 -16.76 -3.31 -8.46
C PHE A 293 -16.17 -1.93 -8.13
N SER A 294 -15.04 -1.89 -7.45
CA SER A 294 -14.37 -0.66 -7.02
C SER A 294 -12.88 -0.73 -7.27
N LEU A 295 -12.32 0.30 -7.87
CA LEU A 295 -10.89 0.56 -7.85
C LEU A 295 -10.56 1.23 -6.51
N SER A 296 -9.73 0.60 -5.69
CA SER A 296 -9.36 1.09 -4.36
C SER A 296 -8.04 1.85 -4.43
N LEU A 297 -8.01 3.08 -3.91
CA LEU A 297 -6.82 3.92 -3.92
C LEU A 297 -6.47 4.37 -2.51
N GLY A 298 -5.21 4.10 -2.10
CA GLY A 298 -4.65 4.64 -0.88
C GLY A 298 -5.42 4.29 0.39
N SER A 299 -5.32 5.18 1.37
CA SER A 299 -5.85 4.96 2.72
C SER A 299 -6.10 6.29 3.43
N THR A 300 -6.75 6.24 4.58
CA THR A 300 -6.86 7.39 5.48
C THR A 300 -5.79 7.34 6.57
N ARG A 301 -5.50 8.48 7.18
CA ARG A 301 -4.64 8.56 8.36
C ARG A 301 -5.22 7.75 9.55
N GLN A 302 -6.55 7.65 9.64
CA GLN A 302 -7.19 6.81 10.63
C GLN A 302 -6.90 5.32 10.41
N ASP A 303 -6.91 4.87 9.16
CA ASP A 303 -6.52 3.50 8.82
C ASP A 303 -5.07 3.21 9.25
N LEU A 304 -4.16 4.17 9.01
CA LEU A 304 -2.76 4.03 9.45
C LEU A 304 -2.64 3.93 10.98
N ARG A 305 -3.42 4.70 11.75
CA ARG A 305 -3.46 4.59 13.22
C ARG A 305 -3.91 3.20 13.66
N GLU A 306 -4.96 2.67 13.04
CA GLU A 306 -5.51 1.35 13.34
C GLU A 306 -4.50 0.24 13.02
N VAL A 307 -3.82 0.33 11.88
CA VAL A 307 -2.75 -0.61 11.49
C VAL A 307 -1.56 -0.54 12.45
N CYS A 308 -1.10 0.66 12.81
CA CYS A 308 -0.02 0.84 13.79
C CYS A 308 -0.41 0.28 15.17
N GLN A 309 -1.67 0.42 15.58
CA GLN A 309 -2.16 -0.13 16.84
C GLN A 309 -2.15 -1.66 16.80
N LEU A 310 -2.58 -2.30 15.72
CA LEU A 310 -2.51 -3.76 15.57
C LEU A 310 -1.06 -4.26 15.61
N ALA A 311 -0.12 -3.53 15.00
CA ALA A 311 1.30 -3.86 15.06
C ALA A 311 1.86 -3.74 16.49
N LYS A 312 1.53 -2.66 17.20
CA LYS A 312 1.93 -2.43 18.59
C LYS A 312 1.40 -3.52 19.54
N GLU A 313 0.24 -4.06 19.26
CA GLU A 313 -0.35 -5.18 19.99
C GLU A 313 0.24 -6.55 19.62
N GLY A 314 1.24 -6.58 18.73
CA GLY A 314 1.89 -7.82 18.26
C GLY A 314 0.99 -8.72 17.41
N LYS A 315 -0.08 -8.16 16.82
CA LYS A 315 -1.05 -8.92 16.03
C LYS A 315 -0.65 -9.12 14.57
N LEU A 316 0.39 -8.42 14.11
CA LEU A 316 0.86 -8.49 12.73
C LEU A 316 2.24 -9.13 12.66
N ARG A 317 2.42 -10.09 11.77
CA ARG A 317 3.72 -10.59 11.35
C ARG A 317 4.28 -9.62 10.30
N ILE A 318 5.34 -8.90 10.68
CA ILE A 318 6.00 -7.91 9.82
C ILE A 318 7.38 -8.47 9.49
N GLU A 319 7.59 -8.82 8.22
CA GLU A 319 8.87 -9.32 7.72
C GLU A 319 9.53 -8.28 6.84
N VAL A 320 10.79 -7.96 7.12
CA VAL A 320 11.57 -6.96 6.40
C VAL A 320 12.93 -7.53 5.98
N ASP A 321 13.30 -7.28 4.74
CA ASP A 321 14.67 -7.44 4.23
C ASP A 321 15.36 -6.08 4.31
N ARG A 322 16.39 -5.96 5.17
CA ARG A 322 17.06 -4.69 5.48
C ARG A 322 18.21 -4.44 4.52
N PHE A 323 18.30 -3.20 4.02
CA PHE A 323 19.35 -2.70 3.15
C PHE A 323 19.87 -1.37 3.68
N SER A 324 21.14 -1.05 3.47
CA SER A 324 21.69 0.29 3.72
C SER A 324 21.29 1.26 2.62
N PHE A 325 21.45 2.57 2.86
CA PHE A 325 21.19 3.61 1.87
C PHE A 325 21.97 3.41 0.56
N ASP A 326 23.22 2.97 0.66
CA ASP A 326 24.07 2.75 -0.52
C ASP A 326 23.69 1.47 -1.31
N GLU A 327 22.80 0.62 -0.77
CA GLU A 327 22.29 -0.58 -1.43
C GLU A 327 20.92 -0.37 -2.13
N ILE A 328 20.39 0.85 -2.22
CA ILE A 328 19.09 1.13 -2.85
C ILE A 328 18.95 0.48 -4.24
N PRO A 329 19.91 0.60 -5.17
CA PRO A 329 19.78 -0.03 -6.49
C PRO A 329 19.72 -1.56 -6.42
N ARG A 330 20.46 -2.17 -5.50
CA ARG A 330 20.42 -3.63 -5.26
C ARG A 330 19.06 -4.06 -4.70
N ALA A 331 18.52 -3.30 -3.76
CA ALA A 331 17.21 -3.58 -3.17
C ALA A 331 16.09 -3.52 -4.22
N TYR A 332 16.10 -2.50 -5.10
CA TYR A 332 15.18 -2.43 -6.22
C TYR A 332 15.36 -3.59 -7.22
N GLN A 333 16.60 -4.00 -7.51
CA GLN A 333 16.83 -5.15 -8.38
C GLN A 333 16.27 -6.44 -7.75
N MET A 334 16.45 -6.66 -6.45
CA MET A 334 15.87 -7.83 -5.76
C MET A 334 14.33 -7.78 -5.75
N LEU A 335 13.75 -6.58 -5.66
CA LEU A 335 12.30 -6.39 -5.79
C LEU A 335 11.80 -6.74 -7.19
N ARG A 336 12.50 -6.30 -8.27
CA ARG A 336 12.21 -6.67 -9.68
C ARG A 336 12.25 -8.19 -9.89
N ASP A 337 13.28 -8.82 -9.34
CA ASP A 337 13.52 -10.27 -9.47
C ASP A 337 12.58 -11.13 -8.61
N GLY A 338 11.77 -10.52 -7.73
CA GLY A 338 10.91 -11.25 -6.78
C GLY A 338 11.68 -12.07 -5.73
N LYS A 339 12.93 -11.69 -5.41
CA LYS A 339 13.84 -12.42 -4.50
C LYS A 339 13.76 -11.98 -3.04
N LEU A 340 12.83 -11.11 -2.70
CA LEU A 340 12.61 -10.65 -1.33
C LEU A 340 11.74 -11.66 -0.58
N LYS A 341 12.09 -11.88 0.69
CA LYS A 341 11.29 -12.71 1.62
C LYS A 341 10.18 -11.89 2.27
N GLY A 342 10.52 -10.68 2.70
CA GLY A 342 9.61 -9.70 3.29
C GLY A 342 9.52 -8.42 2.45
N ARG A 343 9.25 -7.29 3.12
CA ARG A 343 9.32 -5.97 2.47
C ARG A 343 10.77 -5.47 2.46
N ALA A 344 11.28 -5.04 1.31
CA ALA A 344 12.58 -4.36 1.28
C ALA A 344 12.48 -3.04 2.04
N VAL A 345 13.37 -2.82 3.00
CA VAL A 345 13.42 -1.61 3.82
C VAL A 345 14.84 -1.05 3.80
N ILE A 346 14.96 0.17 3.32
CA ILE A 346 16.21 0.95 3.42
C ILE A 346 16.29 1.51 4.83
N VAL A 347 17.33 1.11 5.56
CA VAL A 347 17.61 1.59 6.92
C VAL A 347 18.59 2.74 6.83
N MET A 348 18.24 3.86 7.45
CA MET A 348 19.05 5.08 7.53
C MET A 348 19.79 5.11 8.88
N ASP A 349 21.02 5.55 8.88
CA ASP A 349 21.89 5.66 10.08
C ASP A 349 21.38 6.71 11.10
#